data_0bc3747da4ac728a7f97927bdf82ed31
#
_entry.id   0bc3747da4ac728a7f97927bdf82ed31
#
_cell.length_a   1.000
_cell.length_b   1.000
_cell.length_c   1.000
_cell.angle_alpha   90.00
_cell.angle_beta   90.00
_cell.angle_gamma   90.00
#
_symmetry.space_group_name_H-M   'P 1'
#
loop_
_entity.id
_entity.type
_entity.pdbx_description
1 polymer ?
#
loop_
_entity_poly.entity_id
_entity_poly.type
_entity_poly.pdbx_seq_one_letter_code
_entity_poly.pdbx_strand_id
1 'polypeptide(L)'
;KNCRYLIVLGAQVRGERITDSLKRRLDAALLYHQVCPSVKIIVSGGQGKGEDVSEAYAMVQYLREHEVKDEQIMLEDQSRTTRENLRFSKAYLEELKTPVGIVTNNFHLFRALLIGRSEGYENLTGIAAGCNRILFLNYMVREFFAIVWLWIQRGKKKSG
;
A
#
# COMPACT_ATOMS: atom_id res chain seq x y z
N LYS A 1 -8.19 14.79 7.91
CA LYS A 1 -9.35 13.90 7.68
C LYS A 1 -9.01 12.54 8.28
N ASN A 2 -9.85 12.02 9.15
CA ASN A 2 -9.66 10.68 9.70
C ASN A 2 -10.02 9.63 8.63
N CYS A 3 -9.07 8.75 8.30
CA CYS A 3 -9.33 7.60 7.44
C CYS A 3 -10.06 6.52 8.26
N ARG A 4 -11.00 5.84 7.63
CA ARG A 4 -11.66 4.66 8.22
C ARG A 4 -10.87 3.39 7.97
N TYR A 5 -10.15 3.36 6.85
CA TYR A 5 -9.27 2.28 6.45
C TYR A 5 -7.89 2.81 6.07
N LEU A 6 -6.86 2.03 6.39
CA LEU A 6 -5.53 2.16 5.81
C LEU A 6 -5.28 0.98 4.89
N ILE A 7 -4.74 1.23 3.71
CA ILE A 7 -4.20 0.19 2.83
C ILE A 7 -2.68 0.31 2.87
N VAL A 8 -2.03 -0.65 3.50
CA VAL A 8 -0.57 -0.74 3.55
C VAL A 8 -0.12 -1.57 2.34
N LEU A 9 0.55 -0.92 1.40
CA LEU A 9 1.04 -1.60 0.20
C LEU A 9 2.30 -2.39 0.51
N GLY A 10 2.38 -3.61 0.03
CA GLY A 10 3.54 -4.48 0.13
C GLY A 10 4.79 -3.92 -0.55
N ALA A 11 5.95 -4.35 -0.09
CA ALA A 11 7.25 -3.88 -0.56
C ALA A 11 8.33 -4.94 -0.41
N GLN A 12 8.15 -6.10 -0.87
CA GLN A 12 9.10 -7.19 -0.83
C GLN A 12 9.47 -7.69 0.59
N VAL A 13 9.48 -8.98 0.78
CA VAL A 13 10.06 -9.67 1.94
C VAL A 13 11.30 -10.47 1.51
N ARG A 14 12.13 -10.88 2.45
CA ARG A 14 13.28 -11.75 2.21
C ARG A 14 13.14 -13.00 3.08
N GLY A 15 12.76 -14.11 2.47
CA GLY A 15 12.25 -15.25 3.21
C GLY A 15 10.99 -14.83 3.98
N GLU A 16 11.04 -14.92 5.31
CA GLU A 16 9.96 -14.46 6.21
C GLU A 16 10.19 -13.05 6.78
N ARG A 17 11.34 -12.42 6.50
CA ARG A 17 11.73 -11.14 7.10
C ARG A 17 11.24 -9.96 6.27
N ILE A 18 10.59 -9.02 6.93
CA ILE A 18 10.22 -7.73 6.33
C ILE A 18 11.47 -6.91 5.99
N THR A 19 11.46 -6.26 4.82
CA THR A 19 12.52 -5.32 4.43
C THR A 19 12.39 -3.99 5.17
N ASP A 20 13.46 -3.19 5.24
CA ASP A 20 13.42 -1.84 5.81
C ASP A 20 12.34 -0.96 5.17
N SER A 21 12.14 -1.09 3.87
CA SER A 21 11.08 -0.38 3.13
C SER A 21 9.69 -0.76 3.62
N LEU A 22 9.43 -2.05 3.84
CA LEU A 22 8.15 -2.55 4.33
C LEU A 22 7.94 -2.17 5.80
N LYS A 23 8.98 -2.31 6.63
CA LYS A 23 8.96 -1.88 8.03
C LYS A 23 8.54 -0.43 8.18
N ARG A 24 9.12 0.50 7.39
CA ARG A 24 8.77 1.92 7.44
C ARG A 24 7.29 2.18 7.10
N ARG A 25 6.70 1.40 6.19
CA ARG A 25 5.26 1.50 5.88
C ARG A 25 4.42 1.05 7.06
N LEU A 26 4.79 -0.05 7.70
CA LEU A 26 4.09 -0.57 8.87
C LEU A 26 4.21 0.39 10.07
N ASP A 27 5.40 0.94 10.31
CA ASP A 27 5.61 1.95 11.34
C ASP A 27 4.73 3.19 11.12
N ALA A 28 4.60 3.66 9.87
CA ALA A 28 3.72 4.77 9.53
C ALA A 28 2.23 4.43 9.76
N ALA A 29 1.82 3.20 9.47
CA ALA A 29 0.46 2.73 9.77
C ALA A 29 0.20 2.63 11.27
N LEU A 30 1.16 2.14 12.05
CA LEU A 30 1.09 2.07 13.51
C LEU A 30 0.98 3.45 14.15
N LEU A 31 1.78 4.43 13.70
CA LEU A 31 1.69 5.81 14.16
C LEU A 31 0.30 6.40 13.89
N TYR A 32 -0.27 6.11 12.73
CA TYR A 32 -1.63 6.55 12.42
C TYR A 32 -2.66 5.85 13.32
N HIS A 33 -2.52 4.55 13.54
CA HIS A 33 -3.40 3.75 14.41
C HIS A 33 -3.37 4.25 15.86
N GLN A 34 -2.21 4.67 16.38
CA GLN A 34 -2.11 5.25 17.73
C GLN A 34 -2.95 6.53 17.88
N VAL A 35 -3.04 7.36 16.84
CA VAL A 35 -3.84 8.58 16.84
C VAL A 35 -5.33 8.30 16.55
N CYS A 36 -5.61 7.29 15.75
CA CYS A 36 -6.95 6.86 15.34
C CYS A 36 -7.16 5.36 15.60
N PRO A 37 -7.39 4.94 16.87
CA PRO A 37 -7.44 3.52 17.24
C PRO A 37 -8.59 2.72 16.62
N SER A 38 -9.59 3.38 16.06
CA SER A 38 -10.72 2.72 15.36
C SER A 38 -10.45 2.43 13.88
N VAL A 39 -9.29 2.86 13.35
CA VAL A 39 -8.94 2.62 11.94
C VAL A 39 -8.71 1.12 11.70
N LYS A 40 -9.23 0.62 10.59
CA LYS A 40 -8.99 -0.75 10.12
C LYS A 40 -7.81 -0.75 9.15
N ILE A 41 -6.94 -1.75 9.23
CA ILE A 41 -5.72 -1.85 8.43
C ILE A 41 -5.84 -3.00 7.44
N ILE A 42 -5.86 -2.70 6.15
CA ILE A 42 -5.78 -3.68 5.07
C ILE A 42 -4.30 -3.79 4.70
N VAL A 43 -3.70 -4.95 4.90
CA VAL A 43 -2.36 -5.25 4.41
C VAL A 43 -2.48 -5.95 3.07
N SER A 44 -1.84 -5.41 2.04
CA SER A 44 -2.03 -5.90 0.68
C SER A 44 -0.70 -6.15 -0.01
N GLY A 45 -0.49 -7.40 -0.40
CA GLY A 45 0.70 -7.87 -1.10
C GLY A 45 0.77 -9.39 -1.16
N GLY A 46 0.83 -9.94 -2.35
CA GLY A 46 0.97 -11.38 -2.57
C GLY A 46 2.37 -11.90 -2.30
N GLN A 47 2.58 -13.16 -2.62
CA GLN A 47 3.88 -13.81 -2.52
C GLN A 47 4.70 -13.54 -3.79
N GLY A 48 5.84 -12.90 -3.62
CA GLY A 48 6.79 -12.64 -4.69
C GLY A 48 7.69 -13.85 -5.00
N LYS A 49 8.43 -13.76 -6.09
CA LYS A 49 9.37 -14.81 -6.46
C LYS A 49 10.55 -14.85 -5.47
N GLY A 50 10.74 -16.00 -4.82
CA GLY A 50 11.79 -16.19 -3.82
C GLY A 50 11.40 -15.75 -2.41
N GLU A 51 10.13 -15.53 -2.16
CA GLU A 51 9.56 -15.28 -0.84
C GLU A 51 8.95 -16.57 -0.28
N ASP A 52 9.14 -16.84 1.01
CA ASP A 52 8.60 -18.04 1.66
C ASP A 52 7.14 -17.83 2.09
N VAL A 53 6.75 -16.59 2.33
CA VAL A 53 5.39 -16.17 2.70
C VAL A 53 4.95 -14.97 1.87
N SER A 54 3.64 -14.70 1.81
CA SER A 54 3.15 -13.46 1.19
C SER A 54 3.58 -12.22 1.97
N GLU A 55 3.76 -11.11 1.28
CA GLU A 55 4.05 -9.83 1.94
C GLU A 55 2.97 -9.47 2.96
N ALA A 56 1.70 -9.71 2.61
CA ALA A 56 0.57 -9.46 3.51
C ALA A 56 0.65 -10.30 4.78
N TYR A 57 1.03 -11.58 4.69
CA TYR A 57 1.20 -12.42 5.88
C TYR A 57 2.28 -11.87 6.82
N ALA A 58 3.46 -11.53 6.27
CA ALA A 58 4.54 -10.94 7.07
C ALA A 58 4.12 -9.61 7.73
N MET A 59 3.30 -8.80 7.03
CA MET A 59 2.74 -7.56 7.60
C MET A 59 1.77 -7.83 8.75
N VAL A 60 0.92 -8.86 8.65
CA VAL A 60 0.02 -9.25 9.76
C VAL A 60 0.81 -9.60 11.00
N GLN A 61 1.86 -10.44 10.87
CA GLN A 61 2.68 -10.82 12.01
C GLN A 61 3.29 -9.59 12.70
N TYR A 62 3.84 -8.67 11.91
CA TYR A 62 4.40 -7.43 12.43
C TYR A 62 3.38 -6.57 13.19
N LEU A 63 2.16 -6.43 12.66
CA LEU A 63 1.10 -5.66 13.32
C LEU A 63 0.64 -6.33 14.64
N ARG A 64 0.55 -7.66 14.67
CA ARG A 64 0.24 -8.44 15.89
C ARG A 64 1.30 -8.25 16.97
N GLU A 65 2.58 -8.29 16.60
CA GLU A 65 3.69 -8.02 17.52
C GLU A 65 3.64 -6.62 18.15
N HIS A 66 2.93 -5.68 17.46
CA HIS A 66 2.70 -4.32 17.93
C HIS A 66 1.28 -4.09 18.46
N GLU A 67 0.65 -5.16 18.95
CA GLU A 67 -0.64 -5.14 19.68
C GLU A 67 -1.85 -4.61 18.88
N VAL A 68 -1.78 -4.62 17.53
CA VAL A 68 -2.97 -4.35 16.70
C VAL A 68 -3.88 -5.58 16.75
N LYS A 69 -5.15 -5.38 17.09
CA LYS A 69 -6.11 -6.48 17.24
C LYS A 69 -6.45 -7.12 15.89
N ASP A 70 -6.60 -8.44 15.86
CA ASP A 70 -6.92 -9.20 14.64
C ASP A 70 -8.18 -8.70 13.93
N GLU A 71 -9.18 -8.28 14.68
CA GLU A 71 -10.43 -7.71 14.14
C GLU A 71 -10.24 -6.41 13.35
N GLN A 72 -9.10 -5.75 13.50
CA GLN A 72 -8.72 -4.53 12.81
C GLN A 72 -7.81 -4.78 11.61
N ILE A 73 -7.31 -6.00 11.43
CA ILE A 73 -6.38 -6.36 10.37
C ILE A 73 -7.14 -7.17 9.29
N MET A 74 -7.01 -6.75 8.04
CA MET A 74 -7.55 -7.43 6.87
C MET A 74 -6.42 -7.83 5.95
N LEU A 75 -6.35 -9.10 5.58
CA LEU A 75 -5.27 -9.66 4.78
C LEU A 75 -5.70 -9.82 3.32
N GLU A 76 -4.99 -9.17 2.40
CA GLU A 76 -5.10 -9.35 0.95
C GLU A 76 -3.74 -9.87 0.44
N ASP A 77 -3.65 -11.12 0.04
CA ASP A 77 -2.42 -11.83 -0.33
C ASP A 77 -2.38 -12.34 -1.78
N GLN A 78 -3.32 -11.91 -2.63
CA GLN A 78 -3.41 -12.37 -4.01
C GLN A 78 -2.79 -11.42 -5.03
N SER A 79 -2.56 -10.18 -4.64
CA SER A 79 -2.05 -9.14 -5.54
C SER A 79 -0.58 -9.29 -5.86
N ARG A 80 -0.22 -8.95 -7.12
CA ARG A 80 1.17 -8.94 -7.63
C ARG A 80 1.62 -7.58 -8.13
N THR A 81 0.69 -6.64 -8.25
CA THR A 81 0.94 -5.28 -8.75
C THR A 81 0.24 -4.26 -7.88
N THR A 82 0.74 -3.02 -7.86
CA THR A 82 0.09 -1.92 -7.13
C THR A 82 -1.37 -1.72 -7.54
N ARG A 83 -1.71 -1.97 -8.81
CA ARG A 83 -3.08 -1.90 -9.29
C ARG A 83 -3.94 -3.01 -8.68
N GLU A 84 -3.43 -4.22 -8.62
CA GLU A 84 -4.11 -5.35 -8.00
C GLU A 84 -4.26 -5.15 -6.49
N ASN A 85 -3.21 -4.66 -5.80
CA ASN A 85 -3.29 -4.31 -4.39
C ASN A 85 -4.52 -3.43 -4.10
N LEU A 86 -4.66 -2.33 -4.85
CA LEU A 86 -5.77 -1.41 -4.67
C LEU A 86 -7.10 -1.98 -5.18
N ARG A 87 -7.09 -2.77 -6.25
CA ARG A 87 -8.31 -3.40 -6.78
C ARG A 87 -8.87 -4.43 -5.82
N PHE A 88 -8.03 -5.33 -5.29
CA PHE A 88 -8.48 -6.40 -4.40
C PHE A 88 -8.82 -5.88 -3.00
N SER A 89 -8.12 -4.86 -2.52
CA SER A 89 -8.45 -4.20 -1.26
C SER A 89 -9.87 -3.61 -1.21
N LYS A 90 -10.49 -3.33 -2.38
CA LYS A 90 -11.88 -2.84 -2.42
C LYS A 90 -12.89 -3.82 -1.81
N ALA A 91 -12.60 -5.13 -1.84
CA ALA A 91 -13.49 -6.15 -1.27
C ALA A 91 -13.68 -6.00 0.26
N TYR A 92 -12.77 -5.29 0.92
CA TYR A 92 -12.80 -5.05 2.37
C TYR A 92 -13.45 -3.72 2.75
N LEU A 93 -13.78 -2.89 1.76
CA LEU A 93 -14.40 -1.58 1.99
C LEU A 93 -15.93 -1.70 1.96
N GLU A 94 -16.59 -0.94 2.81
CA GLU A 94 -18.05 -0.83 2.76
C GLU A 94 -18.51 -0.10 1.49
N GLU A 95 -17.82 1.00 1.13
CA GLU A 95 -18.11 1.81 -0.05
C GLU A 95 -16.82 2.47 -0.58
N LEU A 96 -16.75 2.75 -1.89
CA LEU A 96 -15.60 3.40 -2.52
C LEU A 96 -15.40 4.87 -2.13
N LYS A 97 -16.45 5.52 -1.60
CA LYS A 97 -16.39 6.88 -1.04
C LYS A 97 -15.88 6.94 0.39
N THR A 98 -15.74 5.80 1.07
CA THR A 98 -15.18 5.74 2.41
C THR A 98 -13.78 6.35 2.45
N PRO A 99 -13.43 7.16 3.46
CA PRO A 99 -12.09 7.71 3.59
C PRO A 99 -11.02 6.64 3.78
N VAL A 100 -10.10 6.54 2.83
CA VAL A 100 -9.02 5.54 2.80
C VAL A 100 -7.65 6.22 2.77
N GLY A 101 -6.74 5.79 3.64
CA GLY A 101 -5.34 6.16 3.61
C GLY A 101 -4.52 5.11 2.86
N ILE A 102 -3.74 5.52 1.85
CA ILE A 102 -2.77 4.64 1.20
C ILE A 102 -1.42 4.87 1.86
N VAL A 103 -0.88 3.82 2.49
CA VAL A 103 0.44 3.85 3.16
C VAL A 103 1.48 3.23 2.25
N THR A 104 2.44 4.02 1.82
CA THR A 104 3.57 3.58 1.00
C THR A 104 4.74 4.55 1.11
N ASN A 105 5.91 4.20 0.56
CA ASN A 105 7.05 5.11 0.59
C ASN A 105 6.77 6.38 -0.22
N ASN A 106 7.36 7.50 0.23
CA ASN A 106 7.12 8.83 -0.32
C ASN A 106 7.32 8.92 -1.85
N PHE A 107 8.37 8.30 -2.40
CA PHE A 107 8.64 8.27 -3.85
C PHE A 107 7.55 7.53 -4.64
N HIS A 108 6.86 6.56 -4.04
CA HIS A 108 5.82 5.73 -4.68
C HIS A 108 4.40 6.31 -4.51
N LEU A 109 4.20 7.19 -3.52
CA LEU A 109 2.90 7.66 -3.07
C LEU A 109 2.07 8.30 -4.19
N PHE A 110 2.67 9.16 -4.99
CA PHE A 110 1.98 9.85 -6.08
C PHE A 110 1.40 8.85 -7.10
N ARG A 111 2.19 7.85 -7.52
CA ARG A 111 1.75 6.81 -8.44
C ARG A 111 0.63 5.95 -7.82
N ALA A 112 0.74 5.59 -6.55
CA ALA A 112 -0.27 4.82 -5.86
C ALA A 112 -1.62 5.57 -5.79
N LEU A 113 -1.61 6.87 -5.48
CA LEU A 113 -2.81 7.71 -5.49
C LEU A 113 -3.45 7.83 -6.88
N LEU A 114 -2.63 7.98 -7.94
CA LEU A 114 -3.14 8.01 -9.32
C LEU A 114 -3.83 6.69 -9.70
N ILE A 115 -3.23 5.56 -9.33
CA ILE A 115 -3.81 4.23 -9.56
C ILE A 115 -5.10 4.09 -8.75
N GLY A 116 -5.11 4.43 -7.46
CA GLY A 116 -6.30 4.35 -6.62
C GLY A 116 -7.48 5.13 -7.20
N ARG A 117 -7.25 6.37 -7.62
CA ARG A 117 -8.30 7.15 -8.31
C ARG A 117 -8.79 6.47 -9.60
N SER A 118 -7.90 5.84 -10.36
CA SER A 118 -8.28 5.10 -11.58
C SER A 118 -9.03 3.80 -11.29
N GLU A 119 -8.90 3.25 -10.09
CA GLU A 119 -9.66 2.09 -9.61
C GLU A 119 -11.00 2.48 -8.95
N GLY A 120 -11.34 3.78 -8.93
CA GLY A 120 -12.64 4.26 -8.48
C GLY A 120 -12.72 4.71 -7.02
N TYR A 121 -11.59 4.79 -6.30
CA TYR A 121 -11.60 5.37 -4.96
C TYR A 121 -11.87 6.88 -5.02
N GLU A 122 -12.87 7.36 -4.29
CA GLU A 122 -13.29 8.76 -4.30
C GLU A 122 -12.59 9.60 -3.23
N ASN A 123 -12.30 9.03 -2.06
CA ASN A 123 -11.76 9.76 -0.91
C ASN A 123 -10.43 9.15 -0.44
N LEU A 124 -9.35 9.47 -1.17
CA LEU A 124 -8.00 8.98 -0.87
C LEU A 124 -7.14 10.03 -0.19
N THR A 125 -6.40 9.59 0.83
CA THR A 125 -5.34 10.33 1.50
C THR A 125 -4.04 9.56 1.38
N GLY A 126 -2.95 10.22 1.05
CA GLY A 126 -1.62 9.62 1.03
C GLY A 126 -0.95 9.70 2.40
N ILE A 127 -0.42 8.58 2.89
CA ILE A 127 0.38 8.50 4.11
C ILE A 127 1.78 8.06 3.70
N ALA A 128 2.71 9.01 3.75
CA ALA A 128 4.07 8.79 3.31
C ALA A 128 4.91 8.08 4.39
N ALA A 129 5.38 6.88 4.10
CA ALA A 129 6.49 6.28 4.84
C ALA A 129 7.81 6.80 4.29
N GLY A 130 8.76 7.10 5.17
CA GLY A 130 10.10 7.53 4.77
C GLY A 130 10.82 6.48 3.92
N CYS A 131 11.87 6.89 3.22
CA CYS A 131 12.75 5.99 2.49
C CYS A 131 14.21 6.22 2.85
N ASN A 132 15.09 5.28 2.48
CA ASN A 132 16.52 5.46 2.62
C ASN A 132 16.97 6.61 1.69
N ARG A 133 17.60 7.64 2.25
CA ARG A 133 18.02 8.85 1.53
C ARG A 133 19.02 8.54 0.42
N ILE A 134 19.87 7.53 0.57
CA ILE A 134 20.89 7.15 -0.42
C ILE A 134 20.23 6.59 -1.70
N LEU A 135 19.13 5.84 -1.56
CA LEU A 135 18.43 5.22 -2.69
C LEU A 135 17.31 6.11 -3.25
N PHE A 136 17.04 7.26 -2.64
CA PHE A 136 15.91 8.12 -2.99
C PHE A 136 15.94 8.55 -4.46
N LEU A 137 17.11 8.97 -4.96
CA LEU A 137 17.25 9.43 -6.34
C LEU A 137 16.94 8.31 -7.36
N ASN A 138 17.44 7.11 -7.13
CA ASN A 138 17.17 5.95 -7.99
C ASN A 138 15.68 5.61 -8.01
N TYR A 139 15.01 5.69 -6.85
CA TYR A 139 13.57 5.47 -6.75
C TYR A 139 12.77 6.55 -7.49
N MET A 140 13.16 7.82 -7.39
CA MET A 140 12.50 8.92 -8.10
C MET A 140 12.58 8.75 -9.61
N VAL A 141 13.74 8.39 -10.17
CA VAL A 141 13.91 8.13 -11.61
C VAL A 141 13.00 6.98 -12.06
N ARG A 142 12.98 5.88 -11.34
CA ARG A 142 12.11 4.74 -11.64
C ARG A 142 10.63 5.13 -11.63
N GLU A 143 10.19 5.88 -10.64
CA GLU A 143 8.80 6.32 -10.51
C GLU A 143 8.40 7.30 -11.61
N PHE A 144 9.31 8.18 -12.04
CA PHE A 144 9.08 9.06 -13.18
C PHE A 144 8.72 8.24 -14.45
N PHE A 145 9.53 7.26 -14.81
CA PHE A 145 9.24 6.40 -15.96
C PHE A 145 7.96 5.58 -15.79
N ALA A 146 7.66 5.10 -14.58
CA ALA A 146 6.42 4.38 -14.30
C ALA A 146 5.17 5.28 -14.48
N ILE A 147 5.25 6.56 -14.11
CA ILE A 147 4.16 7.53 -14.30
C ILE A 147 3.97 7.84 -15.79
N VAL A 148 5.06 8.07 -16.53
CA VAL A 148 5.02 8.30 -17.99
C VAL A 148 4.36 7.09 -18.68
N TRP A 149 4.73 5.87 -18.31
CA TRP A 149 4.11 4.65 -18.83
C TRP A 149 2.61 4.58 -18.55
N LEU A 150 2.17 4.93 -17.35
CA LEU A 150 0.74 4.99 -16.99
C LEU A 150 -0.03 5.98 -17.86
N TRP A 151 0.57 7.12 -18.18
CA TRP A 151 -0.06 8.12 -19.04
C TRP A 151 -0.22 7.63 -20.49
N ILE A 152 0.81 6.98 -21.03
CA ILE A 152 0.76 6.37 -22.37
C ILE A 152 -0.35 5.32 -22.45
N GLN A 153 -0.47 4.44 -21.45
CA GLN A 153 -1.54 3.44 -21.39
C GLN A 153 -2.94 4.06 -21.32
N ARG A 154 -3.10 5.17 -20.60
CA ARG A 154 -4.38 5.89 -20.53
C ARG A 154 -4.77 6.52 -21.87
N GLY A 155 -3.79 7.06 -22.59
CA GLY A 155 -3.99 7.62 -23.93
C GLY A 155 -4.52 6.57 -24.91
N LYS A 156 -3.98 5.36 -24.91
CA LYS A 156 -4.41 4.24 -25.76
C LYS A 156 -5.84 3.75 -25.48
N LYS A 157 -6.30 3.82 -24.21
CA LYS A 157 -7.68 3.42 -23.86
C LYS A 157 -8.76 4.44 -24.26
N LYS A 158 -8.38 5.68 -24.57
CA LYS A 158 -9.33 6.71 -25.04
C LYS A 158 -9.50 6.77 -26.57
N SER A 159 -8.64 6.07 -27.31
CA SER A 159 -8.59 6.06 -28.78
C SER A 159 -9.10 4.74 -29.40
N GLY A 160 -9.68 3.87 -28.63
CA GLY A 160 -10.36 2.63 -29.02
C GLY A 160 -11.74 2.57 -28.29
#